data_1033793d5e1c14b9ff14ca819269020f
#
_entry.id   1033793d5e1c14b9ff14ca819269020f
#
_cell.length_a   1.000
_cell.length_b   1.000
_cell.length_c   1.000
_cell.angle_alpha   90.00
_cell.angle_beta   90.00
_cell.angle_gamma   90.00
#
_symmetry.space_group_name_H-M   'P 1'
#
loop_
_entity.id
_entity.type
_entity.pdbx_description
1 polymer ?
#
loop_
_entity_poly.entity_id
_entity_poly.type
_entity_poly.pdbx_seq_one_letter_code
_entity_poly.pdbx_strand_id
1 'polypeptide(L)'
;MTHTVDSIRNLLATNDKAVARALLALHNRQTEDEQWVGHTKYHNGQGFRPCHARMGTSMAKFYKRNGYLSPKQIAYWRATDRKGNMRIGIYARQLLLVAQEIGRAHV
;
A
#
# COMPACT_ATOMS: atom_id res chain seq x y z
N MET A 1 7.26 16.99 -10.36
CA MET A 1 8.20 16.18 -9.57
C MET A 1 7.89 14.70 -9.78
N THR A 2 8.85 13.94 -10.27
CA THR A 2 8.66 12.53 -10.53
C THR A 2 9.07 11.71 -9.30
N HIS A 3 8.15 10.91 -8.80
CA HIS A 3 8.48 9.96 -7.74
C HIS A 3 9.26 8.78 -8.33
N THR A 4 10.16 8.24 -7.54
CA THR A 4 10.89 7.01 -7.88
C THR A 4 10.57 5.95 -6.81
N VAL A 5 10.96 4.70 -7.07
CA VAL A 5 10.80 3.63 -6.09
C VAL A 5 11.51 3.98 -4.78
N ASP A 6 12.72 4.53 -4.87
CA ASP A 6 13.48 4.93 -3.68
C ASP A 6 12.82 6.09 -2.94
N SER A 7 12.28 7.06 -3.67
CA SER A 7 11.52 8.17 -3.11
C SER A 7 10.29 7.68 -2.35
N ILE A 8 9.55 6.74 -2.91
CA ILE A 8 8.39 6.12 -2.27
C ILE A 8 8.80 5.38 -1.00
N ARG A 9 9.86 4.58 -1.05
CA ARG A 9 10.36 3.87 0.13
C ARG A 9 10.78 4.81 1.24
N ASN A 10 11.45 5.89 0.89
CA ASN A 10 11.88 6.90 1.86
C ASN A 10 10.67 7.59 2.51
N LEU A 11 9.66 7.91 1.71
CA LEU A 11 8.42 8.51 2.21
C LEU A 11 7.72 7.57 3.19
N LEU A 12 7.64 6.29 2.86
CA LEU A 12 7.04 5.27 3.74
C LEU A 12 7.82 5.11 5.05
N ALA A 13 9.12 5.29 5.01
CA ALA A 13 9.97 5.17 6.19
C ALA A 13 9.85 6.37 7.14
N THR A 14 9.51 7.54 6.63
CA THR A 14 9.57 8.79 7.38
C THR A 14 8.20 9.46 7.62
N ASN A 15 7.19 9.13 6.82
CA ASN A 15 5.89 9.80 6.90
C ASN A 15 4.79 8.79 7.25
N ASP A 16 4.19 8.95 8.42
CA ASP A 16 3.14 8.03 8.90
C ASP A 16 1.89 8.05 8.02
N LYS A 17 1.50 9.22 7.54
CA LYS A 17 0.36 9.33 6.63
C LYS A 17 0.60 8.61 5.32
N ALA A 18 1.86 8.56 4.87
CA ALA A 18 2.20 7.84 3.65
C ALA A 18 1.94 6.34 3.80
N VAL A 19 2.24 5.77 4.97
CA VAL A 19 1.94 4.37 5.27
C VAL A 19 0.43 4.12 5.21
N ALA A 20 -0.35 4.97 5.86
CA ALA A 20 -1.81 4.85 5.88
C ALA A 20 -2.42 4.96 4.48
N ARG A 21 -1.99 5.95 3.71
CA ARG A 21 -2.45 6.14 2.33
C ARG A 21 -2.04 4.98 1.43
N ALA A 22 -0.86 4.43 1.66
CA ALA A 22 -0.37 3.27 0.92
C ALA A 22 -1.26 2.05 1.16
N LEU A 23 -1.65 1.80 2.40
CA LEU A 23 -2.55 0.69 2.72
C LEU A 23 -3.91 0.86 2.05
N LEU A 24 -4.44 2.08 2.07
CA LEU A 24 -5.72 2.37 1.42
C LEU A 24 -5.63 2.18 -0.09
N ALA A 25 -4.56 2.65 -0.71
CA ALA A 25 -4.34 2.51 -2.15
C ALA A 25 -4.23 1.04 -2.55
N LEU A 26 -3.48 0.25 -1.80
CA LEU A 26 -3.34 -1.19 -2.07
C LEU A 26 -4.67 -1.92 -1.90
N HIS A 27 -5.44 -1.57 -0.88
CA HIS A 27 -6.75 -2.14 -0.65
C HIS A 27 -7.71 -1.82 -1.82
N ASN A 28 -7.70 -0.59 -2.29
CA ASN A 28 -8.53 -0.17 -3.42
C ASN A 28 -8.16 -0.93 -4.70
N ARG A 29 -6.86 -1.11 -4.96
CA ARG A 29 -6.41 -1.89 -6.13
C ARG A 29 -6.85 -3.34 -6.04
N GLN A 30 -6.79 -3.93 -4.86
CA GLN A 30 -7.22 -5.30 -4.63
C GLN A 30 -8.72 -5.46 -4.87
N THR A 31 -9.53 -4.56 -4.34
CA THR A 31 -11.00 -4.61 -4.52
C THR A 31 -11.40 -4.40 -5.98
N GLU A 32 -10.75 -3.48 -6.68
CA GLU A 32 -11.02 -3.26 -8.09
C GLU A 32 -10.70 -4.48 -8.93
N ASP A 33 -9.55 -5.12 -8.64
CA ASP A 33 -9.14 -6.34 -9.34
C ASP A 33 -10.13 -7.48 -9.07
N GLU A 34 -10.55 -7.66 -7.83
CA GLU A 34 -11.54 -8.67 -7.45
C GLU A 34 -12.88 -8.46 -8.15
N GLN A 35 -13.35 -7.22 -8.20
CA GLN A 35 -14.61 -6.88 -8.87
C GLN A 35 -14.54 -7.11 -10.37
N TRP A 36 -13.40 -6.77 -10.95
CA TRP A 36 -13.22 -6.85 -12.40
C TRP A 36 -13.15 -8.28 -12.91
N VAL A 37 -12.47 -9.16 -12.17
CA VAL A 37 -12.25 -10.55 -12.59
C VAL A 37 -13.35 -11.50 -12.08
N GLY A 38 -14.10 -11.10 -11.08
CA GLY A 38 -15.13 -11.94 -10.46
C GLY A 38 -14.58 -13.09 -9.63
N HIS A 39 -13.30 -13.40 -9.75
CA HIS A 39 -12.61 -14.43 -9.00
C HIS A 39 -11.17 -14.01 -8.75
N THR A 40 -10.73 -14.19 -7.52
CA THR A 40 -9.40 -13.80 -7.09
C THR A 40 -8.36 -14.89 -7.28
N LYS A 41 -8.39 -15.60 -8.37
CA LYS A 41 -7.39 -16.64 -8.59
C LYS A 41 -6.04 -16.09 -9.01
N TYR A 42 -6.01 -14.89 -9.58
CA TYR A 42 -4.77 -14.30 -10.06
C TYR A 42 -4.66 -12.87 -9.56
N HIS A 43 -3.76 -12.67 -8.61
CA HIS A 43 -3.34 -11.33 -8.24
C HIS A 43 -2.26 -10.92 -9.21
N ASN A 44 -2.58 -10.21 -10.25
CA ASN A 44 -1.59 -9.71 -11.23
C ASN A 44 -0.63 -8.71 -10.61
N GLY A 45 -0.20 -8.95 -9.36
CA GLY A 45 0.66 -8.05 -8.62
C GLY A 45 -0.05 -6.81 -8.11
N GLN A 46 -1.38 -6.79 -8.13
CA GLN A 46 -2.16 -5.65 -7.67
C GLN A 46 -2.72 -5.90 -6.27
N GLY A 47 -2.55 -4.90 -5.39
CA GLY A 47 -3.01 -4.99 -4.03
C GLY A 47 -2.03 -5.73 -3.13
N PHE A 48 -2.53 -6.24 -2.02
CA PHE A 48 -1.69 -6.94 -1.05
C PHE A 48 -1.34 -8.36 -1.51
N ARG A 49 -0.15 -8.79 -1.14
CA ARG A 49 0.20 -10.21 -1.26
C ARG A 49 -0.74 -11.02 -0.34
N PRO A 50 -1.00 -12.30 -0.64
CA PRO A 50 -1.90 -13.12 0.17
C PRO A 50 -1.55 -13.14 1.66
N CYS A 51 -0.26 -13.16 2.01
CA CYS A 51 0.18 -13.15 3.40
C CYS A 51 -0.14 -11.84 4.14
N HIS A 52 -0.34 -10.74 3.40
CA HIS A 52 -0.64 -9.43 3.98
C HIS A 52 -2.09 -9.00 3.78
N ALA A 53 -2.84 -9.70 2.95
CA ALA A 53 -4.17 -9.24 2.51
C ALA A 53 -5.13 -9.00 3.67
N ARG A 54 -5.18 -9.94 4.60
CA ARG A 54 -6.09 -9.86 5.75
C ARG A 54 -5.75 -8.67 6.65
N MET A 55 -4.50 -8.57 7.03
CA MET A 55 -4.01 -7.51 7.91
C MET A 55 -4.10 -6.14 7.22
N GLY A 56 -3.66 -6.08 5.96
CA GLY A 56 -3.70 -4.84 5.18
C GLY A 56 -5.12 -4.32 4.98
N THR A 57 -6.04 -5.21 4.65
CA THR A 57 -7.45 -4.86 4.48
C THR A 57 -8.04 -4.33 5.79
N SER A 58 -7.77 -5.01 6.90
CA SER A 58 -8.25 -4.61 8.22
C SER A 58 -7.74 -3.21 8.59
N MET A 59 -6.46 -2.96 8.39
CA MET A 59 -5.85 -1.67 8.72
C MET A 59 -6.28 -0.56 7.76
N ALA A 60 -6.48 -0.86 6.49
CA ALA A 60 -7.00 0.12 5.53
C ALA A 60 -8.41 0.57 5.93
N LYS A 61 -9.26 -0.37 6.33
CA LYS A 61 -10.60 -0.06 6.81
C LYS A 61 -10.55 0.75 8.11
N PHE A 62 -9.63 0.42 9.00
CA PHE A 62 -9.43 1.17 10.24
C PHE A 62 -9.06 2.62 9.93
N TYR A 63 -8.12 2.83 9.03
CA TYR A 63 -7.72 4.17 8.62
C TYR A 63 -8.88 4.94 8.00
N LYS A 64 -9.63 4.30 7.12
CA LYS A 64 -10.78 4.91 6.45
C LYS A 64 -11.83 5.38 7.45
N ARG A 65 -12.03 4.61 8.52
CA ARG A 65 -13.02 4.90 9.55
C ARG A 65 -12.54 5.95 10.57
N ASN A 66 -11.26 5.92 10.94
CA ASN A 66 -10.71 6.73 12.01
C ASN A 66 -9.84 7.90 11.56
N GLY A 67 -9.36 7.87 10.33
CA GLY A 67 -8.50 8.91 9.78
C GLY A 67 -7.04 8.84 10.19
N TYR A 68 -6.62 7.77 10.88
CA TYR A 68 -5.24 7.57 11.31
C TYR A 68 -4.95 6.09 11.54
N LEU A 69 -3.66 5.75 11.66
CA LEU A 69 -3.21 4.44 12.11
C LEU A 69 -2.49 4.57 13.44
N SER A 70 -2.63 3.56 14.29
CA SER A 70 -1.91 3.56 15.56
C SER A 70 -0.40 3.37 15.33
N PRO A 71 0.46 3.82 16.29
CA PRO A 71 1.90 3.59 16.19
C PRO A 71 2.26 2.11 16.01
N LYS A 72 1.54 1.21 16.64
CA LYS A 72 1.77 -0.24 16.51
C LYS A 72 1.47 -0.74 15.11
N GLN A 73 0.40 -0.25 14.49
CA GLN A 73 0.03 -0.60 13.12
C GLN A 73 1.11 -0.10 12.14
N ILE A 74 1.56 1.12 12.31
CA ILE A 74 2.63 1.69 11.49
C ILE A 74 3.92 0.89 11.67
N ALA A 75 4.28 0.57 12.90
CA ALA A 75 5.47 -0.21 13.21
C ALA A 75 5.44 -1.59 12.55
N TYR A 76 4.28 -2.23 12.49
CA TYR A 76 4.11 -3.50 11.81
C TYR A 76 4.55 -3.40 10.34
N TRP A 77 4.13 -2.34 9.65
CA TRP A 77 4.43 -2.17 8.23
C TRP A 77 5.85 -1.68 7.96
N ARG A 78 6.47 -1.01 8.93
CA ARG A 78 7.86 -0.57 8.82
C ARG A 78 8.85 -1.64 9.27
N ALA A 79 8.39 -2.73 9.89
CA ALA A 79 9.26 -3.81 10.30
C ALA A 79 9.95 -4.43 9.08
N THR A 80 11.24 -4.73 9.23
CA THR A 80 12.03 -5.30 8.15
C THR A 80 11.96 -6.83 8.16
N ASP A 81 12.06 -7.42 6.97
CA ASP A 81 12.14 -8.86 6.81
C ASP A 81 13.60 -9.33 6.98
N ARG A 82 13.86 -10.62 6.72
CA ARG A 82 15.20 -11.19 6.82
C ARG A 82 16.21 -10.55 5.87
N LYS A 83 15.72 -9.98 4.77
CA LYS A 83 16.57 -9.33 3.77
C LYS A 83 16.77 -7.84 4.07
N GLY A 84 16.20 -7.33 5.14
CA GLY A 84 16.30 -5.93 5.52
C GLY A 84 15.35 -4.99 4.80
N ASN A 85 14.35 -5.53 4.10
CA ASN A 85 13.34 -4.72 3.40
C ASN A 85 12.15 -4.48 4.30
N MET A 86 11.67 -3.23 4.36
CA MET A 86 10.43 -2.91 5.07
C MET A 86 9.26 -3.68 4.48
N ARG A 87 8.37 -4.17 5.34
CA ARG A 87 7.18 -4.90 4.91
C ARG A 87 6.35 -4.09 3.91
N ILE A 88 6.11 -2.82 4.18
CA ILE A 88 5.37 -1.95 3.26
C ILE A 88 6.21 -1.55 2.03
N GLY A 89 7.53 -1.55 2.15
CA GLY A 89 8.43 -1.15 1.08
C GLY A 89 8.41 -2.08 -0.13
N ILE A 90 7.97 -3.33 0.04
CA ILE A 90 7.86 -4.27 -1.09
C ILE A 90 6.80 -3.84 -2.11
N TYR A 91 5.90 -2.95 -1.70
CA TYR A 91 4.84 -2.44 -2.57
C TYR A 91 5.20 -1.13 -3.25
N ALA A 92 6.44 -0.68 -3.13
CA ALA A 92 6.85 0.62 -3.64
C ALA A 92 6.59 0.81 -5.14
N ARG A 93 6.77 -0.25 -5.93
CA ARG A 93 6.50 -0.19 -7.37
C ARG A 93 5.02 0.02 -7.67
N GLN A 94 4.13 -0.69 -6.97
CA GLN A 94 2.69 -0.49 -7.12
C GLN A 94 2.30 0.92 -6.71
N LEU A 95 2.85 1.40 -5.61
CA LEU A 95 2.54 2.73 -5.09
C LEU A 95 3.05 3.82 -6.03
N LEU A 96 4.16 3.58 -6.69
CA LEU A 96 4.66 4.50 -7.71
C LEU A 96 3.68 4.60 -8.89
N LEU A 97 3.13 3.47 -9.34
CA LEU A 97 2.13 3.46 -10.40
C LEU A 97 0.87 4.21 -9.98
N VAL A 98 0.41 4.02 -8.74
CA VAL A 98 -0.75 4.74 -8.22
C VAL A 98 -0.49 6.24 -8.22
N ALA A 99 0.67 6.68 -7.77
CA ALA A 99 1.03 8.09 -7.76
C ALA A 99 1.06 8.69 -9.15
N GLN A 100 1.55 7.93 -10.14
CA GLN A 100 1.58 8.36 -11.53
C GLN A 100 0.18 8.49 -12.12
N GLU A 101 -0.71 7.54 -11.81
CA GLU A 101 -2.10 7.58 -12.26
C GLU A 101 -2.83 8.81 -11.71
N ILE A 102 -2.64 9.10 -10.42
CA ILE A 102 -3.24 10.28 -9.78
C ILE A 102 -2.70 11.56 -10.44
N GLY A 103 -1.39 11.61 -10.71
CA GLY A 103 -0.79 12.74 -11.39
C GLY A 103 -1.39 12.98 -12.78
N ARG A 104 -1.70 11.92 -13.51
CA ARG A 104 -2.35 12.02 -14.82
C ARG A 104 -3.77 12.53 -14.73
N ALA A 105 -4.50 12.11 -13.69
CA ALA A 105 -5.89 12.51 -13.50
C ALA A 105 -6.04 14.00 -13.21
N HIS A 106 -5.01 14.65 -12.73
CA HIS A 106 -5.02 16.07 -12.39
C HIS A 106 -4.48 16.98 -13.50
N VAL A 107 -4.16 16.43 -14.62
CA VAL A 107 -3.67 17.22 -15.75
C VAL A 107 -4.80 17.84 -16.55
#